data_aa2507727537e5ce1af12f619f7a32ed
#
_entry.id   aa2507727537e5ce1af12f619f7a32ed
#
_cell.length_a   1.000
_cell.length_b   1.000
_cell.length_c   1.000
_cell.angle_alpha   90.00
_cell.angle_beta   90.00
_cell.angle_gamma   90.00
#
_symmetry.space_group_name_H-M   'P 1'
#
loop_
_entity.id
_entity.type
_entity.pdbx_description
1 polymer ?
#
loop_
_entity_poly.entity_id
_entity_poly.type
_entity_poly.pdbx_seq_one_letter_code
_entity_poly.pdbx_strand_id
1 'polypeptide(L)'
;IAEGRLPKNLLPLQSGVGSVANAVISGLAQGPFTDLSIYTEVIQDGMFDLIDAGKVTVCSGTALSPSPDGLKRFYANIDEYRKKIILRPQEISNNPGIARRIGVIAMNTAIEFDIFGNVNSTHIMGSKMMNGVGGSGDFARSAYLTIFCTNSVAKNGDISTIVPYVYHVDHQEHDTMIF
;
A
#
# COMPACT_ATOMS: atom_id res chain seq x y z
N ILE A 1 6.64 -11.24 -13.83
CA ILE A 1 7.22 -12.56 -13.53
C ILE A 1 7.56 -13.28 -14.83
N ALA A 2 6.59 -13.46 -15.72
CA ALA A 2 6.81 -14.20 -16.98
C ALA A 2 7.95 -13.60 -17.84
N GLU A 3 8.11 -12.29 -17.81
CA GLU A 3 9.16 -11.56 -18.54
C GLU A 3 10.47 -11.40 -17.73
N GLY A 4 10.56 -12.01 -16.56
CA GLY A 4 11.74 -11.90 -15.69
C GLY A 4 11.93 -10.57 -14.95
N ARG A 5 10.97 -9.65 -15.05
CA ARG A 5 11.07 -8.33 -14.38
C ARG A 5 10.85 -8.40 -12.85
N LEU A 6 10.11 -9.37 -12.39
CA LEU A 6 9.83 -9.60 -10.97
C LEU A 6 10.19 -11.02 -10.59
N PRO A 7 10.74 -11.27 -9.40
CA PRO A 7 10.97 -12.61 -8.89
C PRO A 7 9.64 -13.33 -8.59
N LYS A 8 9.66 -14.64 -8.44
CA LYS A 8 8.46 -15.44 -8.16
C LYS A 8 7.79 -15.11 -6.83
N ASN A 9 8.59 -14.73 -5.84
CA ASN A 9 8.14 -14.31 -4.51
C ASN A 9 7.91 -12.80 -4.42
N LEU A 10 7.85 -12.11 -5.56
CA LEU A 10 7.75 -10.67 -5.67
C LEU A 10 8.90 -9.90 -4.96
N LEU A 11 8.90 -8.60 -5.10
CA LEU A 11 9.71 -7.69 -4.31
C LEU A 11 8.94 -7.32 -3.03
N PRO A 12 9.59 -6.70 -2.02
CA PRO A 12 8.91 -6.30 -0.80
C PRO A 12 7.66 -5.46 -1.07
N LEU A 13 6.56 -5.81 -0.41
CA LEU A 13 5.26 -5.18 -0.61
C LEU A 13 5.04 -4.05 0.40
N GLN A 14 4.59 -2.90 -0.09
CA GLN A 14 4.06 -1.82 0.73
C GLN A 14 2.59 -1.61 0.39
N SER A 15 1.78 -1.35 1.41
CA SER A 15 0.39 -0.95 1.23
C SER A 15 0.08 0.30 2.02
N GLY A 16 -0.55 1.26 1.38
CA GLY A 16 -1.13 2.43 2.04
C GLY A 16 -2.31 2.03 2.92
N VAL A 17 -2.75 2.95 3.77
CA VAL A 17 -3.94 2.78 4.63
C VAL A 17 -5.20 2.93 3.78
N GLY A 18 -6.18 2.05 4.02
CA GLY A 18 -7.48 2.14 3.39
C GLY A 18 -8.01 0.81 2.87
N SER A 19 -9.32 0.75 2.66
CA SER A 19 -10.02 -0.49 2.29
C SER A 19 -9.58 -1.05 0.94
N VAL A 20 -9.31 -0.21 -0.05
CA VAL A 20 -8.91 -0.64 -1.39
C VAL A 20 -7.51 -1.25 -1.36
N ALA A 21 -6.53 -0.56 -0.78
CA ALA A 21 -5.16 -1.07 -0.66
C ALA A 21 -5.11 -2.36 0.17
N ASN A 22 -5.88 -2.40 1.27
CA ASN A 22 -5.99 -3.60 2.11
C ASN A 22 -6.63 -4.78 1.35
N ALA A 23 -7.65 -4.54 0.53
CA ALA A 23 -8.27 -5.57 -0.30
C ALA A 23 -7.31 -6.14 -1.36
N VAL A 24 -6.48 -5.30 -1.97
CA VAL A 24 -5.46 -5.73 -2.94
C VAL A 24 -4.45 -6.66 -2.24
N ILE A 25 -3.97 -6.29 -1.07
CA ILE A 25 -3.04 -7.12 -0.28
C ILE A 25 -3.70 -8.44 0.13
N SER A 26 -4.93 -8.40 0.66
CA SER A 26 -5.68 -9.63 1.03
C SER A 26 -5.89 -10.55 -0.17
N GLY A 27 -6.10 -9.99 -1.36
CA GLY A 27 -6.25 -10.75 -2.60
C GLY A 27 -5.02 -11.62 -2.93
N LEU A 28 -3.83 -11.20 -2.53
CA LEU A 28 -2.61 -11.99 -2.70
C LEU A 28 -2.61 -13.28 -1.85
N ALA A 29 -3.41 -13.33 -0.78
CA ALA A 29 -3.55 -14.54 0.05
C ALA A 29 -4.14 -15.71 -0.74
N GLN A 30 -4.97 -15.44 -1.74
CA GLN A 30 -5.55 -16.45 -2.63
C GLN A 30 -4.68 -16.75 -3.87
N GLY A 31 -3.68 -15.91 -4.13
CA GLY A 31 -2.80 -16.04 -5.28
C GLY A 31 -1.71 -17.12 -5.13
N PRO A 32 -0.91 -17.35 -6.17
CA PRO A 32 0.12 -18.40 -6.18
C PRO A 32 1.41 -18.01 -5.46
N PHE A 33 1.50 -16.81 -4.90
CA PHE A 33 2.71 -16.26 -4.32
C PHE A 33 3.01 -16.84 -2.95
N THR A 34 4.29 -17.10 -2.68
CA THR A 34 4.83 -17.56 -1.39
C THR A 34 6.12 -16.81 -1.07
N ASP A 35 6.58 -16.95 0.16
CA ASP A 35 7.83 -16.33 0.63
C ASP A 35 7.88 -14.82 0.45
N LEU A 36 6.70 -14.18 0.59
CA LEU A 36 6.55 -12.74 0.48
C LEU A 36 7.24 -12.03 1.62
N SER A 37 7.77 -10.84 1.35
CA SER A 37 8.23 -9.90 2.35
C SER A 37 7.38 -8.63 2.30
N ILE A 38 7.12 -8.04 3.46
CA ILE A 38 6.36 -6.80 3.60
C ILE A 38 7.28 -5.74 4.20
N TYR A 39 7.31 -4.58 3.57
CA TYR A 39 8.03 -3.40 4.04
C TYR A 39 7.13 -2.18 3.87
N THR A 40 6.53 -1.71 4.95
CA THR A 40 5.44 -0.73 4.93
C THR A 40 5.54 0.24 6.11
N GLU A 41 4.76 1.31 6.10
CA GLU A 41 4.58 2.16 7.28
C GLU A 41 3.63 1.49 8.28
N VAL A 42 2.42 1.13 7.84
CA VAL A 42 1.36 0.61 8.70
C VAL A 42 0.99 -0.81 8.31
N ILE A 43 0.92 -1.69 9.31
CA ILE A 43 0.52 -3.09 9.16
C ILE A 43 -0.98 -3.20 9.47
N GLN A 44 -1.76 -3.74 8.52
CA GLN A 44 -3.21 -3.83 8.54
C GLN A 44 -3.70 -5.27 8.38
N ASP A 45 -5.02 -5.49 8.41
CA ASP A 45 -5.66 -6.80 8.37
C ASP A 45 -5.24 -7.68 7.19
N GLY A 46 -5.14 -7.11 5.97
CA GLY A 46 -4.71 -7.87 4.79
C GLY A 46 -3.31 -8.46 4.91
N MET A 47 -2.44 -7.83 5.69
CA MET A 47 -1.10 -8.37 5.97
C MET A 47 -1.17 -9.51 6.99
N PHE A 48 -2.09 -9.44 7.95
CA PHE A 48 -2.36 -10.58 8.84
C PHE A 48 -2.92 -11.77 8.07
N ASP A 49 -3.81 -11.53 7.08
CA ASP A 49 -4.34 -12.59 6.22
C ASP A 49 -3.21 -13.33 5.48
N LEU A 50 -2.23 -12.59 4.96
CA LEU A 50 -1.05 -13.18 4.32
C LEU A 50 -0.15 -13.94 5.29
N ILE A 51 0.02 -13.46 6.51
CA ILE A 51 0.81 -14.14 7.56
C ILE A 51 0.12 -15.43 7.97
N ASP A 52 -1.20 -15.39 8.21
CA ASP A 52 -1.99 -16.55 8.62
C ASP A 52 -2.07 -17.61 7.51
N ALA A 53 -2.10 -17.19 6.24
CA ALA A 53 -1.99 -18.06 5.09
C ALA A 53 -0.58 -18.68 4.91
N GLY A 54 0.37 -18.36 5.79
CA GLY A 54 1.74 -18.87 5.71
C GLY A 54 2.57 -18.32 4.55
N LYS A 55 2.13 -17.24 3.91
CA LYS A 55 2.74 -16.70 2.69
C LYS A 55 3.84 -15.67 2.94
N VAL A 56 3.98 -15.19 4.18
CA VAL A 56 4.93 -14.13 4.54
C VAL A 56 6.09 -14.69 5.34
N THR A 57 7.30 -14.33 4.95
CA THR A 57 8.54 -14.63 5.69
C THR A 57 8.82 -13.56 6.75
N VAL A 58 8.65 -12.29 6.39
CA VAL A 58 8.88 -11.14 7.27
C VAL A 58 7.93 -9.99 6.92
N CYS A 59 7.44 -9.31 7.95
CA CYS A 59 6.62 -8.12 7.85
C CYS A 59 7.24 -7.00 8.69
N SER A 60 7.73 -5.95 8.05
CA SER A 60 8.36 -4.80 8.70
C SER A 60 7.51 -3.55 8.53
N GLY A 61 7.25 -2.84 9.63
CA GLY A 61 6.49 -1.61 9.63
C GLY A 61 6.77 -0.74 10.84
N THR A 62 6.14 0.43 10.91
CA THR A 62 6.24 1.36 12.04
C THR A 62 5.17 1.09 13.08
N ALA A 63 3.96 0.80 12.64
CA ALA A 63 2.79 0.68 13.51
C ALA A 63 1.85 -0.44 13.06
N LEU A 64 1.06 -0.92 14.01
CA LEU A 64 -0.07 -1.80 13.77
C LEU A 64 -1.35 -0.98 13.79
N SER A 65 -2.17 -1.09 12.76
CA SER A 65 -3.48 -0.43 12.67
C SER A 65 -4.54 -1.37 12.08
N PRO A 66 -4.77 -2.53 12.72
CA PRO A 66 -5.82 -3.44 12.29
C PRO A 66 -7.20 -2.93 12.69
N SER A 67 -8.24 -3.54 12.13
CA SER A 67 -9.60 -3.41 12.60
C SER A 67 -9.74 -3.93 14.05
N PRO A 68 -10.86 -3.63 14.74
CA PRO A 68 -11.10 -4.20 16.08
C PRO A 68 -11.03 -5.73 16.11
N ASP A 69 -11.48 -6.40 15.06
CA ASP A 69 -11.42 -7.86 14.98
C ASP A 69 -10.02 -8.36 14.63
N GLY A 70 -9.29 -7.64 13.76
CA GLY A 70 -7.87 -7.87 13.50
C GLY A 70 -7.03 -7.72 14.76
N LEU A 71 -7.34 -6.76 15.61
CA LEU A 71 -6.65 -6.57 16.89
C LEU A 71 -6.89 -7.72 17.86
N LYS A 72 -8.13 -8.23 17.96
CA LYS A 72 -8.44 -9.44 18.76
C LYS A 72 -7.65 -10.64 18.24
N ARG A 73 -7.64 -10.84 16.90
CA ARG A 73 -6.90 -11.90 16.23
C ARG A 73 -5.40 -11.79 16.52
N PHE A 74 -4.85 -10.59 16.45
CA PHE A 74 -3.44 -10.33 16.77
C PHE A 74 -3.09 -10.75 18.19
N TYR A 75 -3.85 -10.32 19.19
CA TYR A 75 -3.58 -10.69 20.58
C TYR A 75 -3.77 -12.19 20.85
N ALA A 76 -4.76 -12.83 20.21
CA ALA A 76 -4.98 -14.26 20.35
C ALA A 76 -3.81 -15.11 19.81
N ASN A 77 -3.05 -14.59 18.84
CA ASN A 77 -1.98 -15.31 18.14
C ASN A 77 -0.64 -14.56 18.20
N ILE A 78 -0.42 -13.75 19.22
CA ILE A 78 0.73 -12.86 19.33
C ILE A 78 2.08 -13.60 19.23
N ASP A 79 2.16 -14.82 19.74
CA ASP A 79 3.37 -15.63 19.70
C ASP A 79 3.77 -16.06 18.29
N GLU A 80 2.82 -16.18 17.36
CA GLU A 80 3.09 -16.45 15.96
C GLU A 80 3.41 -15.18 15.20
N TYR A 81 2.65 -14.11 15.43
CA TYR A 81 2.90 -12.83 14.76
C TYR A 81 4.26 -12.21 15.11
N ARG A 82 4.69 -12.29 16.37
CA ARG A 82 6.00 -11.76 16.79
C ARG A 82 7.20 -12.45 16.12
N LYS A 83 7.01 -13.64 15.55
CA LYS A 83 8.08 -14.32 14.79
C LYS A 83 8.25 -13.73 13.39
N LYS A 84 7.25 -13.02 12.90
CA LYS A 84 7.18 -12.50 11.53
C LYS A 84 7.23 -10.96 11.49
N ILE A 85 6.66 -10.28 12.50
CA ILE A 85 6.51 -8.83 12.53
C ILE A 85 7.68 -8.18 13.24
N ILE A 86 8.26 -7.16 12.58
CA ILE A 86 9.33 -6.33 13.11
C ILE A 86 8.84 -4.87 13.07
N LEU A 87 8.70 -4.24 14.23
CA LEU A 87 8.41 -2.82 14.32
C LEU A 87 9.71 -2.02 14.30
N ARG A 88 9.75 -0.99 13.47
CA ARG A 88 10.89 -0.11 13.27
C ARG A 88 10.46 1.35 13.42
N PRO A 89 11.35 2.25 13.82
CA PRO A 89 11.05 3.67 13.80
C PRO A 89 10.78 4.17 12.37
N GLN A 90 9.99 5.24 12.25
CA GLN A 90 9.53 5.76 10.96
C GLN A 90 10.67 6.15 10.02
N GLU A 91 11.75 6.70 10.55
CA GLU A 91 12.95 7.07 9.79
C GLU A 91 13.64 5.86 9.10
N ILE A 92 13.31 4.64 9.52
CA ILE A 92 13.72 3.42 8.85
C ILE A 92 12.62 2.94 7.90
N SER A 93 11.39 2.78 8.40
CA SER A 93 10.28 2.23 7.61
C SER A 93 9.92 3.11 6.42
N ASN A 94 9.94 4.44 6.58
CA ASN A 94 9.62 5.41 5.52
C ASN A 94 10.88 5.96 4.83
N ASN A 95 12.01 5.29 4.93
CA ASN A 95 13.25 5.77 4.32
C ASN A 95 13.25 5.54 2.81
N PRO A 96 13.22 6.61 1.97
CA PRO A 96 13.23 6.49 0.51
C PRO A 96 14.45 5.73 -0.03
N GLY A 97 15.61 5.91 0.58
CA GLY A 97 16.84 5.23 0.19
C GLY A 97 16.79 3.72 0.44
N ILE A 98 16.15 3.29 1.52
CA ILE A 98 15.94 1.87 1.81
C ILE A 98 14.91 1.31 0.84
N ALA A 99 13.75 1.97 0.69
CA ALA A 99 12.68 1.53 -0.23
C ALA A 99 13.22 1.33 -1.65
N ARG A 100 14.02 2.28 -2.15
CA ARG A 100 14.67 2.18 -3.47
C ARG A 100 15.63 1.01 -3.56
N ARG A 101 16.47 0.83 -2.55
CA ARG A 101 17.52 -0.21 -2.54
C ARG A 101 16.95 -1.63 -2.50
N ILE A 102 15.87 -1.85 -1.76
CA ILE A 102 15.23 -3.16 -1.69
C ILE A 102 14.19 -3.39 -2.79
N GLY A 103 13.84 -2.34 -3.55
CA GLY A 103 12.96 -2.44 -4.70
C GLY A 103 11.50 -2.67 -4.33
N VAL A 104 10.92 -1.84 -3.45
CA VAL A 104 9.53 -2.00 -2.98
C VAL A 104 8.52 -1.96 -4.13
N ILE A 105 7.48 -2.79 -4.06
CA ILE A 105 6.23 -2.63 -4.81
C ILE A 105 5.27 -1.85 -3.90
N ALA A 106 5.01 -0.59 -4.27
CA ALA A 106 4.16 0.31 -3.48
C ALA A 106 2.73 0.32 -4.02
N MET A 107 1.76 0.05 -3.14
CA MET A 107 0.34 0.06 -3.46
C MET A 107 -0.38 1.04 -2.55
N ASN A 108 -0.92 2.11 -3.13
CA ASN A 108 -1.56 3.18 -2.39
C ASN A 108 -2.95 3.48 -2.96
N THR A 109 -3.79 4.12 -2.14
CA THR A 109 -5.14 4.51 -2.54
C THR A 109 -5.15 5.97 -2.97
N ALA A 110 -5.89 6.26 -4.03
CA ALA A 110 -6.18 7.62 -4.49
C ALA A 110 -7.64 7.99 -4.25
N ILE A 111 -7.93 9.28 -4.21
CA ILE A 111 -9.28 9.84 -4.27
C ILE A 111 -9.72 9.93 -5.73
N GLU A 112 -8.85 10.47 -6.58
CA GLU A 112 -9.10 10.64 -8.01
C GLU A 112 -7.79 10.65 -8.80
N PHE A 113 -7.89 10.33 -10.09
CA PHE A 113 -6.81 10.47 -11.07
C PHE A 113 -7.27 11.26 -12.29
N ASP A 114 -6.32 11.83 -13.02
CA ASP A 114 -6.58 12.29 -14.37
C ASP A 114 -5.87 11.44 -15.44
N ILE A 115 -6.22 11.70 -16.70
CA ILE A 115 -5.66 10.97 -17.86
C ILE A 115 -4.18 11.27 -18.10
N PHE A 116 -3.60 12.26 -17.41
CA PHE A 116 -2.19 12.64 -17.51
C PHE A 116 -1.33 11.96 -16.45
N GLY A 117 -1.93 11.09 -15.60
CA GLY A 117 -1.22 10.39 -14.54
C GLY A 117 -1.02 11.21 -13.26
N ASN A 118 -1.72 12.33 -13.10
CA ASN A 118 -1.74 13.04 -11.84
C ASN A 118 -2.68 12.35 -10.85
N VAL A 119 -2.27 12.29 -9.59
CA VAL A 119 -2.98 11.62 -8.50
C VAL A 119 -3.31 12.62 -7.41
N ASN A 120 -4.57 12.67 -7.02
CA ASN A 120 -5.04 13.33 -5.82
C ASN A 120 -5.41 12.28 -4.77
N SER A 121 -4.74 12.28 -3.64
CA SER A 121 -4.97 11.36 -2.52
C SER A 121 -5.38 12.05 -1.23
N THR A 122 -5.50 13.39 -1.21
CA THR A 122 -5.70 14.18 0.01
C THR A 122 -6.96 15.04 0.01
N HIS A 123 -7.35 15.63 -1.12
CA HIS A 123 -8.41 16.64 -1.17
C HIS A 123 -9.64 16.18 -1.96
N ILE A 124 -10.81 16.61 -1.52
CA ILE A 124 -12.07 16.47 -2.25
C ILE A 124 -12.60 17.85 -2.64
N MET A 125 -13.25 17.94 -3.81
CA MET A 125 -13.82 19.20 -4.33
C MET A 125 -12.79 20.33 -4.40
N GLY A 126 -11.55 20.01 -4.64
CA GLY A 126 -10.44 20.94 -4.86
C GLY A 126 -9.86 21.60 -3.61
N SER A 127 -10.60 21.75 -2.53
CA SER A 127 -10.15 22.52 -1.38
C SER A 127 -10.32 21.87 -0.02
N LYS A 128 -11.18 20.86 0.10
CA LYS A 128 -11.43 20.20 1.38
C LYS A 128 -10.46 19.05 1.59
N MET A 129 -9.53 19.22 2.52
CA MET A 129 -8.65 18.13 2.92
C MET A 129 -9.48 17.01 3.57
N MET A 130 -9.35 15.80 3.05
CA MET A 130 -10.00 14.59 3.55
C MET A 130 -9.05 13.80 4.45
N ASN A 131 -7.79 13.69 4.04
CA ASN A 131 -6.73 13.02 4.79
C ASN A 131 -5.39 13.61 4.39
N GLY A 132 -4.37 13.40 5.21
CA GLY A 132 -2.99 13.75 4.89
C GLY A 132 -2.41 12.82 3.82
N VAL A 133 -1.30 13.23 3.22
CA VAL A 133 -0.57 12.42 2.23
C VAL A 133 0.08 11.19 2.88
N GLY A 134 0.36 11.24 4.18
CA GLY A 134 1.04 10.18 4.93
C GLY A 134 2.40 9.83 4.33
N GLY A 135 2.78 8.57 4.41
CA GLY A 135 4.03 8.05 3.86
C GLY A 135 3.96 7.67 2.38
N SER A 136 2.85 7.91 1.69
CA SER A 136 2.69 7.47 0.29
C SER A 136 3.76 8.04 -0.63
N GLY A 137 4.19 9.28 -0.44
CA GLY A 137 5.24 9.91 -1.22
C GLY A 137 6.62 9.26 -1.04
N ASP A 138 6.95 8.85 0.18
CA ASP A 138 8.22 8.20 0.49
C ASP A 138 8.37 6.87 -0.25
N PHE A 139 7.29 6.09 -0.28
CA PHE A 139 7.25 4.81 -0.99
C PHE A 139 7.06 4.97 -2.48
N ALA A 140 6.05 5.73 -2.91
CA ALA A 140 5.67 5.85 -4.32
C ALA A 140 6.83 6.38 -5.18
N ARG A 141 7.53 7.42 -4.75
CA ARG A 141 8.67 8.01 -5.47
C ARG A 141 9.93 7.15 -5.45
N SER A 142 9.99 6.16 -4.57
CA SER A 142 11.19 5.35 -4.36
C SER A 142 10.99 3.87 -4.65
N ALA A 143 9.76 3.45 -4.92
CA ALA A 143 9.45 2.07 -5.26
C ALA A 143 10.04 1.65 -6.61
N TYR A 144 10.25 0.34 -6.78
CA TYR A 144 10.52 -0.25 -8.08
C TYR A 144 9.28 -0.23 -8.98
N LEU A 145 8.11 -0.47 -8.37
CA LEU A 145 6.81 -0.40 -9.02
C LEU A 145 5.84 0.33 -8.11
N THR A 146 5.20 1.37 -8.62
CA THR A 146 4.17 2.14 -7.91
C THR A 146 2.82 1.88 -8.53
N ILE A 147 1.84 1.56 -7.68
CA ILE A 147 0.45 1.30 -8.08
C ILE A 147 -0.45 2.17 -7.21
N PHE A 148 -1.26 3.00 -7.83
CA PHE A 148 -2.37 3.67 -7.17
C PHE A 148 -3.68 3.02 -7.56
N CYS A 149 -4.54 2.78 -6.57
CA CYS A 149 -5.83 2.12 -6.75
C CYS A 149 -6.97 3.01 -6.24
N THR A 150 -8.07 3.03 -6.96
CA THR A 150 -9.34 3.61 -6.49
C THR A 150 -10.52 2.89 -7.14
N ASN A 151 -11.70 3.03 -6.55
CA ASN A 151 -12.92 2.64 -7.24
C ASN A 151 -13.17 3.64 -8.37
N SER A 152 -13.63 3.20 -9.53
CA SER A 152 -13.89 4.08 -10.68
C SER A 152 -15.00 5.12 -10.42
N VAL A 153 -15.84 4.86 -9.45
CA VAL A 153 -16.95 5.75 -9.04
C VAL A 153 -17.09 5.80 -7.52
N ALA A 154 -17.58 6.94 -7.03
CA ALA A 154 -17.95 7.17 -5.63
C ALA A 154 -19.43 7.53 -5.52
N LYS A 155 -19.98 7.60 -4.30
CA LYS A 155 -21.38 7.95 -3.99
C LYS A 155 -22.38 7.19 -4.87
N ASN A 156 -22.29 5.86 -4.85
CA ASN A 156 -23.20 4.98 -5.62
C ASN A 156 -23.23 5.25 -7.13
N GLY A 157 -22.16 5.78 -7.70
CA GLY A 157 -22.05 6.06 -9.13
C GLY A 157 -22.20 7.53 -9.52
N ASP A 158 -22.53 8.41 -8.57
CA ASP A 158 -22.78 9.83 -8.87
C ASP A 158 -21.50 10.62 -9.17
N ILE A 159 -20.35 10.12 -8.73
CA ILE A 159 -19.06 10.81 -8.89
C ILE A 159 -18.05 9.87 -9.54
N SER A 160 -17.50 10.28 -10.69
CA SER A 160 -16.34 9.61 -11.27
C SER A 160 -15.08 9.99 -10.49
N THR A 161 -14.23 9.01 -10.21
CA THR A 161 -12.89 9.23 -9.64
C THR A 161 -11.82 9.32 -10.72
N ILE A 162 -12.19 9.04 -11.97
CA ILE A 162 -11.38 9.30 -13.15
C ILE A 162 -11.87 10.61 -13.74
N VAL A 163 -11.05 11.66 -13.66
CA VAL A 163 -11.43 13.02 -14.02
C VAL A 163 -10.58 13.54 -15.18
N PRO A 164 -11.05 14.52 -15.96
CA PRO A 164 -10.25 15.15 -17.00
C PRO A 164 -8.99 15.84 -16.44
N TYR A 165 -9.09 16.38 -15.23
CA TYR A 165 -8.03 17.09 -14.54
C TYR A 165 -8.26 17.06 -13.04
N VAL A 166 -7.25 16.65 -12.26
CA VAL A 166 -7.33 16.69 -10.80
C VAL A 166 -7.16 18.13 -10.31
N TYR A 167 -7.96 18.53 -9.32
CA TYR A 167 -7.86 19.87 -8.74
C TYR A 167 -6.65 20.04 -7.81
N HIS A 168 -6.19 18.94 -7.21
CA HIS A 168 -5.04 18.93 -6.32
C HIS A 168 -4.14 17.76 -6.69
N VAL A 169 -2.86 18.03 -6.87
CA VAL A 169 -1.88 17.03 -7.31
C VAL A 169 -0.96 16.68 -6.15
N ASP A 170 -1.08 15.45 -5.64
CA ASP A 170 -0.16 14.90 -4.64
C ASP A 170 1.00 14.15 -5.29
N HIS A 171 0.72 13.44 -6.41
CA HIS A 171 1.73 12.69 -7.16
C HIS A 171 1.54 12.90 -8.66
N GLN A 172 2.65 12.90 -9.37
CA GLN A 172 2.71 13.04 -10.83
C GLN A 172 3.41 11.83 -11.45
N GLU A 173 3.12 11.56 -12.70
CA GLU A 173 3.66 10.40 -13.43
C GLU A 173 5.21 10.40 -13.52
N HIS A 174 5.84 11.57 -13.60
CA HIS A 174 7.29 11.68 -13.65
C HIS A 174 7.99 11.56 -12.27
N ASP A 175 7.22 11.67 -11.19
CA ASP A 175 7.70 11.41 -9.82
C ASP A 175 7.60 9.92 -9.44
N THR A 176 6.77 9.17 -10.18
CA THR A 176 6.46 7.79 -9.88
C THR A 176 6.46 6.96 -11.16
N MET A 177 6.96 5.74 -11.11
CA MET A 177 6.72 4.79 -12.20
C MET A 177 5.34 4.19 -12.01
N ILE A 178 4.36 4.69 -12.76
CA ILE A 178 3.00 4.19 -12.81
C ILE A 178 2.90 3.23 -14.00
N PHE A 179 2.45 2.02 -13.77
CA PHE A 179 2.20 1.03 -14.80
C PHE A 179 0.74 0.64 -14.83
#